data_eb15a78773bc56315c72054afa1b8d36
#
_entry.id   eb15a78773bc56315c72054afa1b8d36
#
_cell.length_a   1.000
_cell.length_b   1.000
_cell.length_c   1.000
_cell.angle_alpha   90.00
_cell.angle_beta   90.00
_cell.angle_gamma   90.00
#
_symmetry.space_group_name_H-M   'P 1'
#
loop_
_entity.id
_entity.type
_entity.pdbx_description
1 polymer ?
#
loop_
_entity_poly.entity_id
_entity_poly.type
_entity_poly.pdbx_seq_one_letter_code
_entity_poly.pdbx_strand_id
1 'polypeptide(L)'
;MKKRLVIAITAVVWMSTPITAQVPTDPQSLRQEERDAYNAARHDNTVDAWEIFMNNYPDSYYREQARKNRDAAIVTHYCNARTTLDQLVAYIDDVSAQEPRIRLFYANLVNNPTHSYRYEHMDLGFNGCTGTVKEHIEWADGKTRPRDNRIVFNAQGLLTQSAIMGSNGKLVVRDYTYGYDNLHGYSIRTMMRGKETVQYAPFYDESDKLQSLKGTDNSAYAYTYGDYGVLSKLVVADGKTSRTLLYHDGYIIREETGGKALRYLYDFDTATGKKYLIAIREMADGQTVHERTFDYKVDTRGRLTRVVVSQDGKPQMTITRSYQ
;
A
#
# COMPACT_ATOMS: atom_id res chain seq x y z
N MET A 1 -19.98 -12.01 -11.97
CA MET A 1 -19.45 -12.98 -12.98
C MET A 1 -17.93 -12.84 -12.98
N LYS A 2 -17.22 -13.76 -12.33
CA LYS A 2 -15.75 -13.77 -12.28
C LYS A 2 -15.24 -14.23 -13.65
N LYS A 3 -14.66 -13.34 -14.45
CA LYS A 3 -13.90 -13.72 -15.64
C LYS A 3 -12.56 -14.30 -15.19
N ARG A 4 -12.47 -15.64 -15.16
CA ARG A 4 -11.20 -16.33 -15.05
C ARG A 4 -10.44 -16.10 -16.36
N LEU A 5 -9.29 -15.47 -16.27
CA LEU A 5 -8.32 -15.40 -17.36
C LEU A 5 -7.72 -16.80 -17.51
N VAL A 6 -8.20 -17.54 -18.50
CA VAL A 6 -7.59 -18.81 -18.88
C VAL A 6 -6.38 -18.48 -19.75
N ILE A 7 -5.19 -18.56 -19.15
CA ILE A 7 -3.93 -18.54 -19.93
C ILE A 7 -3.84 -19.91 -20.60
N ALA A 8 -4.10 -19.94 -21.91
CA ALA A 8 -3.84 -21.11 -22.72
C ALA A 8 -2.33 -21.31 -22.83
N ILE A 9 -1.80 -22.24 -22.06
CA ILE A 9 -0.43 -22.74 -22.22
C ILE A 9 -0.46 -23.63 -23.47
N THR A 10 0.07 -23.14 -24.57
CA THR A 10 0.30 -23.93 -25.79
C THR A 10 1.42 -24.93 -25.47
N ALA A 11 1.05 -26.14 -25.11
CA ALA A 11 1.98 -27.25 -24.97
C ALA A 11 2.58 -27.56 -26.35
N VAL A 12 3.83 -27.19 -26.55
CA VAL A 12 4.64 -27.71 -27.65
C VAL A 12 4.96 -29.15 -27.30
N VAL A 13 4.21 -30.08 -27.89
CA VAL A 13 4.51 -31.50 -27.81
C VAL A 13 5.75 -31.76 -28.63
N TRP A 14 6.88 -31.81 -27.96
CA TRP A 14 8.07 -32.46 -28.52
C TRP A 14 7.83 -33.97 -28.43
N MET A 15 7.59 -34.59 -29.57
CA MET A 15 7.71 -36.04 -29.67
C MET A 15 9.17 -36.43 -29.51
N SER A 16 9.61 -36.59 -28.27
CA SER A 16 10.86 -37.25 -27.91
C SER A 16 10.57 -38.76 -27.85
N THR A 17 11.28 -39.53 -28.68
CA THR A 17 11.44 -40.97 -28.53
C THR A 17 11.64 -41.32 -27.04
N PRO A 18 11.04 -42.41 -26.53
CA PRO A 18 11.26 -42.81 -25.15
C PRO A 18 12.73 -43.24 -25.01
N ILE A 19 13.57 -42.31 -24.53
CA ILE A 19 14.79 -42.71 -23.88
C ILE A 19 14.29 -43.37 -22.59
N THR A 20 14.31 -44.68 -22.53
CA THR A 20 14.21 -45.43 -21.28
C THR A 20 15.42 -45.04 -20.44
N ALA A 21 15.33 -43.92 -19.72
CA ALA A 21 16.23 -43.57 -18.66
C ALA A 21 16.09 -44.73 -17.65
N GLN A 22 17.11 -45.56 -17.51
CA GLN A 22 17.21 -46.50 -16.42
C GLN A 22 17.09 -45.66 -15.13
N VAL A 23 16.00 -45.87 -14.39
CA VAL A 23 15.85 -45.28 -13.05
C VAL A 23 17.04 -45.80 -12.23
N PRO A 24 17.90 -44.94 -11.71
CA PRO A 24 19.03 -45.37 -10.87
C PRO A 24 18.45 -46.09 -9.65
N THR A 25 18.75 -47.38 -9.55
CA THR A 25 18.27 -48.20 -8.43
C THR A 25 19.24 -48.23 -7.25
N ASP A 26 20.40 -47.58 -7.40
CA ASP A 26 21.39 -47.48 -6.35
C ASP A 26 21.13 -46.28 -5.44
N PRO A 27 20.98 -46.48 -4.11
CA PRO A 27 20.80 -45.42 -3.14
C PRO A 27 21.86 -44.31 -3.17
N GLN A 28 23.07 -44.62 -3.63
CA GLN A 28 24.15 -43.62 -3.77
C GLN A 28 23.95 -42.71 -4.96
N SER A 29 23.48 -43.26 -6.10
CA SER A 29 23.16 -42.45 -7.30
C SER A 29 21.94 -41.53 -7.07
N LEU A 30 20.90 -41.99 -6.39
CA LEU A 30 19.76 -41.19 -5.99
C LEU A 30 20.16 -40.01 -5.08
N ARG A 31 21.05 -40.25 -4.12
CA ARG A 31 21.57 -39.18 -3.26
C ARG A 31 22.44 -38.17 -4.03
N GLN A 32 23.13 -38.63 -5.06
CA GLN A 32 23.93 -37.73 -5.91
C GLN A 32 23.02 -36.85 -6.78
N GLU A 33 22.00 -37.41 -7.43
CA GLU A 33 21.01 -36.66 -8.21
C GLU A 33 20.28 -35.63 -7.36
N GLU A 34 19.87 -36.02 -6.15
CA GLU A 34 19.23 -35.09 -5.19
C GLU A 34 20.18 -33.94 -4.84
N ARG A 35 21.44 -34.21 -4.59
CA ARG A 35 22.45 -33.19 -4.27
C ARG A 35 22.70 -32.26 -5.43
N ASP A 36 22.77 -32.79 -6.65
CA ASP A 36 23.01 -32.01 -7.86
C ASP A 36 21.80 -31.11 -8.16
N ALA A 37 20.58 -31.64 -7.99
CA ALA A 37 19.35 -30.86 -8.14
C ALA A 37 19.27 -29.76 -7.09
N TYR A 38 19.66 -30.04 -5.82
CA TYR A 38 19.72 -29.01 -4.77
C TYR A 38 20.73 -27.90 -5.12
N ASN A 39 21.92 -28.29 -5.61
CA ASN A 39 22.95 -27.32 -5.98
C ASN A 39 22.53 -26.49 -7.20
N ALA A 40 21.82 -27.08 -8.16
CA ALA A 40 21.23 -26.34 -9.29
C ALA A 40 20.19 -25.30 -8.81
N ALA A 41 19.25 -25.73 -7.96
CA ALA A 41 18.26 -24.82 -7.38
C ALA A 41 18.92 -23.70 -6.55
N ARG A 42 20.01 -24.03 -5.83
CA ARG A 42 20.79 -23.05 -5.07
C ARG A 42 21.52 -22.04 -5.97
N HIS A 43 22.03 -22.49 -7.10
CA HIS A 43 22.68 -21.62 -8.09
C HIS A 43 21.68 -20.64 -8.70
N ASP A 44 20.53 -21.13 -9.15
CA ASP A 44 19.49 -20.32 -9.76
C ASP A 44 18.82 -19.39 -8.74
N ASN A 45 18.64 -19.89 -7.52
CA ASN A 45 18.06 -19.20 -6.36
C ASN A 45 16.74 -18.45 -6.66
N THR A 46 15.90 -19.05 -7.51
CA THR A 46 14.56 -18.55 -7.82
C THR A 46 13.50 -19.32 -7.03
N VAL A 47 12.32 -18.74 -6.86
CA VAL A 47 11.15 -19.41 -6.23
C VAL A 47 10.85 -20.72 -6.96
N ASP A 48 10.73 -20.64 -8.29
CA ASP A 48 10.39 -21.79 -9.14
C ASP A 48 11.43 -22.92 -9.03
N ALA A 49 12.73 -22.60 -9.03
CA ALA A 49 13.79 -23.59 -8.89
C ALA A 49 13.70 -24.35 -7.55
N TRP A 50 13.42 -23.64 -6.47
CA TRP A 50 13.24 -24.26 -5.15
C TRP A 50 11.94 -25.08 -5.06
N GLU A 51 10.86 -24.65 -5.67
CA GLU A 51 9.61 -25.42 -5.72
C GLU A 51 9.74 -26.69 -6.55
N ILE A 52 10.39 -26.62 -7.71
CA ILE A 52 10.71 -27.79 -8.53
C ILE A 52 11.55 -28.81 -7.73
N PHE A 53 12.60 -28.34 -7.03
CA PHE A 53 13.40 -29.22 -6.17
C PHE A 53 12.53 -29.90 -5.10
N MET A 54 11.74 -29.15 -4.34
CA MET A 54 10.92 -29.70 -3.25
C MET A 54 9.84 -30.66 -3.74
N ASN A 55 9.29 -30.44 -4.92
CA ASN A 55 8.29 -31.30 -5.53
C ASN A 55 8.89 -32.61 -6.06
N ASN A 56 10.10 -32.55 -6.64
CA ASN A 56 10.79 -33.73 -7.15
C ASN A 56 11.41 -34.60 -6.06
N TYR A 57 11.77 -33.97 -4.91
CA TYR A 57 12.42 -34.66 -3.79
C TYR A 57 11.67 -34.35 -2.46
N PRO A 58 10.42 -34.86 -2.30
CA PRO A 58 9.59 -34.54 -1.15
C PRO A 58 10.15 -35.03 0.19
N ASP A 59 10.95 -36.10 0.20
CA ASP A 59 11.57 -36.70 1.39
C ASP A 59 13.06 -36.35 1.53
N SER A 60 13.51 -35.33 0.78
CA SER A 60 14.91 -34.91 0.78
C SER A 60 15.39 -34.42 2.14
N TYR A 61 16.62 -34.84 2.51
CA TYR A 61 17.32 -34.25 3.64
C TYR A 61 17.47 -32.72 3.52
N TYR A 62 17.55 -32.19 2.29
CA TYR A 62 17.68 -30.75 2.03
C TYR A 62 16.35 -30.00 2.01
N ARG A 63 15.22 -30.68 2.16
CA ARG A 63 13.88 -30.05 1.97
C ARG A 63 13.66 -28.84 2.89
N GLU A 64 14.02 -28.95 4.17
CA GLU A 64 13.83 -27.84 5.12
C GLU A 64 14.70 -26.63 4.76
N GLN A 65 15.93 -26.88 4.32
CA GLN A 65 16.81 -25.80 3.85
C GLN A 65 16.33 -25.21 2.53
N ALA A 66 15.83 -26.05 1.60
CA ALA A 66 15.22 -25.60 0.35
C ALA A 66 14.00 -24.71 0.62
N ARG A 67 13.16 -25.07 1.59
CA ARG A 67 12.02 -24.24 2.02
C ARG A 67 12.48 -22.89 2.52
N LYS A 68 13.49 -22.82 3.38
CA LYS A 68 14.06 -21.55 3.88
C LYS A 68 14.64 -20.69 2.75
N ASN A 69 15.32 -21.33 1.80
CA ASN A 69 15.89 -20.63 0.66
C ASN A 69 14.78 -20.11 -0.29
N ARG A 70 13.73 -20.90 -0.53
CA ARG A 70 12.55 -20.45 -1.28
C ARG A 70 11.92 -19.23 -0.62
N ASP A 71 11.69 -19.27 0.70
CA ASP A 71 11.09 -18.16 1.44
C ASP A 71 11.97 -16.90 1.35
N ALA A 72 13.30 -17.07 1.42
CA ALA A 72 14.25 -15.97 1.19
C ALA A 72 14.21 -15.44 -0.26
N ALA A 73 14.07 -16.32 -1.25
CA ALA A 73 13.93 -15.93 -2.66
C ALA A 73 12.61 -15.15 -2.89
N ILE A 74 11.51 -15.60 -2.27
CA ILE A 74 10.23 -14.88 -2.28
C ILE A 74 10.40 -13.45 -1.74
N VAL A 75 11.01 -13.31 -0.56
CA VAL A 75 11.25 -11.99 0.04
C VAL A 75 12.12 -11.12 -0.88
N THR A 76 13.20 -11.67 -1.43
CA THR A 76 14.09 -10.94 -2.34
C THR A 76 13.37 -10.48 -3.61
N HIS A 77 12.48 -11.33 -4.15
CA HIS A 77 11.71 -11.01 -5.36
C HIS A 77 10.65 -9.93 -5.10
N TYR A 78 9.88 -10.06 -4.02
CA TYR A 78 8.73 -9.18 -3.76
C TYR A 78 9.01 -8.01 -2.82
N CYS A 79 10.11 -8.04 -2.06
CA CYS A 79 10.45 -6.99 -1.08
C CYS A 79 11.74 -6.28 -1.46
N ASN A 80 11.80 -5.69 -2.64
CA ASN A 80 12.94 -4.93 -3.11
C ASN A 80 12.55 -3.53 -3.60
N ALA A 81 13.54 -2.68 -3.84
CA ALA A 81 13.34 -1.29 -4.24
C ALA A 81 12.63 -1.10 -5.61
N ARG A 82 12.51 -2.16 -6.41
CA ARG A 82 11.84 -2.12 -7.72
C ARG A 82 10.41 -2.63 -7.67
N THR A 83 10.01 -3.32 -6.60
CA THR A 83 8.66 -3.87 -6.47
C THR A 83 7.63 -2.76 -6.45
N THR A 84 6.64 -2.87 -7.32
CA THR A 84 5.51 -1.94 -7.35
C THR A 84 4.45 -2.34 -6.34
N LEU A 85 3.60 -1.39 -5.94
CA LEU A 85 2.49 -1.68 -5.05
C LEU A 85 1.55 -2.75 -5.64
N ASP A 86 1.23 -2.66 -6.94
CA ASP A 86 0.34 -3.63 -7.60
C ASP A 86 0.90 -5.06 -7.57
N GLN A 87 2.22 -5.23 -7.77
CA GLN A 87 2.88 -6.53 -7.65
C GLN A 87 2.78 -7.09 -6.23
N LEU A 88 2.97 -6.22 -5.24
CA LEU A 88 2.92 -6.62 -3.83
C LEU A 88 1.49 -7.00 -3.40
N VAL A 89 0.49 -6.22 -3.82
CA VAL A 89 -0.93 -6.50 -3.54
C VAL A 89 -1.36 -7.81 -4.21
N ALA A 90 -1.03 -8.01 -5.49
CA ALA A 90 -1.36 -9.24 -6.21
C ALA A 90 -0.76 -10.49 -5.52
N TYR A 91 0.48 -10.39 -5.06
CA TYR A 91 1.11 -11.49 -4.32
C TYR A 91 0.42 -11.75 -2.97
N ILE A 92 0.10 -10.68 -2.21
CA ILE A 92 -0.58 -10.79 -0.92
C ILE A 92 -1.94 -11.48 -1.06
N ASP A 93 -2.70 -11.18 -2.09
CA ASP A 93 -4.02 -11.77 -2.31
C ASP A 93 -3.94 -13.26 -2.70
N ASP A 94 -2.93 -13.65 -3.49
CA ASP A 94 -2.87 -15.00 -4.07
C ASP A 94 -2.14 -16.04 -3.20
N VAL A 95 -1.04 -15.67 -2.53
CA VAL A 95 -0.10 -16.67 -1.99
C VAL A 95 0.33 -16.40 -0.55
N SER A 96 0.26 -15.20 -0.08
CA SER A 96 1.12 -14.70 0.97
C SER A 96 0.61 -14.84 2.39
N ALA A 97 -0.49 -15.52 2.60
CA ALA A 97 -0.92 -15.76 3.98
C ALA A 97 0.20 -16.36 4.85
N GLN A 98 1.27 -16.83 4.22
CA GLN A 98 2.29 -17.67 4.85
C GLN A 98 3.68 -17.03 4.99
N GLU A 99 3.96 -15.87 4.35
CA GLU A 99 5.26 -15.22 4.48
C GLU A 99 5.19 -13.92 5.31
N PRO A 100 5.55 -13.98 6.60
CA PRO A 100 5.41 -12.82 7.51
C PRO A 100 6.19 -11.58 7.06
N ARG A 101 7.36 -11.76 6.43
CA ARG A 101 8.21 -10.63 6.01
C ARG A 101 7.57 -9.80 4.91
N ILE A 102 6.88 -10.45 3.95
CA ILE A 102 6.15 -9.73 2.89
C ILE A 102 5.01 -8.93 3.47
N ARG A 103 4.27 -9.52 4.42
CA ARG A 103 3.22 -8.80 5.14
C ARG A 103 3.74 -7.61 5.91
N LEU A 104 4.89 -7.78 6.58
CA LEU A 104 5.55 -6.69 7.30
C LEU A 104 6.00 -5.58 6.34
N PHE A 105 6.62 -5.95 5.22
CA PHE A 105 7.05 -5.02 4.20
C PHE A 105 5.86 -4.21 3.64
N TYR A 106 4.77 -4.90 3.30
CA TYR A 106 3.54 -4.26 2.84
C TYR A 106 2.94 -3.35 3.92
N ALA A 107 2.83 -3.82 5.15
CA ALA A 107 2.29 -3.02 6.26
C ALA A 107 3.11 -1.74 6.48
N ASN A 108 4.44 -1.82 6.49
CA ASN A 108 5.30 -0.65 6.63
C ASN A 108 5.18 0.31 5.44
N LEU A 109 4.97 -0.21 4.22
CA LEU A 109 4.75 0.61 3.04
C LEU A 109 3.41 1.36 3.12
N VAL A 110 2.30 0.68 3.39
CA VAL A 110 0.96 1.28 3.43
C VAL A 110 0.72 2.16 4.66
N ASN A 111 1.41 1.90 5.75
CA ASN A 111 1.35 2.71 6.96
C ASN A 111 2.25 3.96 6.91
N ASN A 112 3.02 4.13 5.85
CA ASN A 112 3.77 5.37 5.65
C ASN A 112 2.80 6.55 5.57
N PRO A 113 3.01 7.65 6.32
CA PRO A 113 2.05 8.77 6.39
C PRO A 113 1.83 9.50 5.07
N THR A 114 2.70 9.27 4.07
CA THR A 114 2.58 9.84 2.74
C THR A 114 2.02 8.87 1.70
N HIS A 115 1.72 7.63 2.07
CA HIS A 115 1.12 6.64 1.17
C HIS A 115 -0.32 6.99 0.83
N SER A 116 -1.09 7.41 1.84
CA SER A 116 -2.45 7.94 1.70
C SER A 116 -2.44 9.45 1.83
N TYR A 117 -2.45 10.17 0.73
CA TYR A 117 -2.54 11.62 0.76
C TYR A 117 -3.96 12.04 1.14
N ARG A 118 -4.08 12.87 2.18
CA ARG A 118 -5.35 13.39 2.68
C ARG A 118 -5.48 14.87 2.32
N TYR A 119 -6.60 15.22 1.72
CA TYR A 119 -6.94 16.58 1.36
C TYR A 119 -7.97 17.14 2.36
N GLU A 120 -7.63 18.26 3.03
CA GLU A 120 -8.52 18.99 3.96
C GLU A 120 -9.26 18.07 4.97
N HIS A 121 -8.54 17.13 5.58
CA HIS A 121 -9.08 16.12 6.50
C HIS A 121 -10.07 15.11 5.86
N MET A 122 -10.09 15.01 4.54
CA MET A 122 -10.88 14.03 3.79
C MET A 122 -10.00 12.94 3.22
N ASP A 123 -10.34 11.68 3.46
CA ASP A 123 -9.74 10.55 2.78
C ASP A 123 -10.45 10.33 1.45
N LEU A 124 -9.93 10.93 0.39
CA LEU A 124 -10.52 10.88 -0.94
C LEU A 124 -9.92 9.80 -1.84
N GLY A 125 -9.39 8.73 -1.25
CA GLY A 125 -9.05 7.53 -2.01
C GLY A 125 -7.87 7.69 -2.95
N PHE A 126 -6.73 8.13 -2.41
CA PHE A 126 -5.44 8.07 -3.15
C PHE A 126 -4.70 6.75 -2.94
N ASN A 127 -5.20 5.86 -2.10
CA ASN A 127 -4.60 4.56 -1.87
C ASN A 127 -4.46 3.79 -3.18
N GLY A 128 -3.25 3.31 -3.46
CA GLY A 128 -2.92 2.59 -4.67
C GLY A 128 -2.75 3.45 -5.93
N CYS A 129 -2.77 4.79 -5.82
CA CYS A 129 -2.45 5.67 -6.93
C CYS A 129 -0.95 5.65 -7.24
N THR A 130 -0.63 5.62 -8.53
CA THR A 130 0.72 5.80 -9.08
C THR A 130 0.70 6.87 -10.17
N GLY A 131 1.86 7.48 -10.45
CA GLY A 131 1.94 8.54 -11.46
C GLY A 131 1.42 9.89 -10.97
N THR A 132 0.92 10.70 -11.87
CA THR A 132 0.46 12.06 -11.57
C THR A 132 -1.05 12.13 -11.51
N VAL A 133 -1.57 12.68 -10.41
CA VAL A 133 -2.97 13.06 -10.26
C VAL A 133 -3.08 14.57 -10.35
N LYS A 134 -3.90 15.07 -11.26
CA LYS A 134 -4.29 16.48 -11.33
C LYS A 134 -5.69 16.61 -10.79
N GLU A 135 -5.89 17.55 -9.87
CA GLU A 135 -7.19 17.87 -9.31
C GLU A 135 -7.60 19.29 -9.72
N HIS A 136 -8.84 19.44 -10.13
CA HIS A 136 -9.50 20.71 -10.30
C HIS A 136 -10.66 20.80 -9.31
N ILE A 137 -10.67 21.86 -8.49
CA ILE A 137 -11.66 22.06 -7.42
C ILE A 137 -12.46 23.34 -7.72
N GLU A 138 -13.77 23.19 -7.88
CA GLU A 138 -14.71 24.29 -8.08
C GLU A 138 -15.65 24.38 -6.87
N TRP A 139 -15.86 25.59 -6.35
CA TRP A 139 -16.79 25.85 -5.26
C TRP A 139 -18.17 26.18 -5.79
N ALA A 140 -19.21 25.67 -5.12
CA ALA A 140 -20.61 25.88 -5.49
C ALA A 140 -21.10 27.33 -5.29
N ASP A 141 -20.34 28.13 -4.53
CA ASP A 141 -20.69 29.56 -4.30
C ASP A 141 -20.45 30.46 -5.53
N GLY A 142 -19.77 29.96 -6.56
CA GLY A 142 -19.41 30.68 -7.78
C GLY A 142 -18.52 31.92 -7.56
N LYS A 143 -18.08 32.16 -6.31
CA LYS A 143 -17.26 33.33 -5.93
C LYS A 143 -15.84 32.94 -5.56
N THR A 144 -15.67 31.78 -4.92
CA THR A 144 -14.37 31.25 -4.56
C THR A 144 -13.63 30.81 -5.81
N ARG A 145 -12.41 31.33 -5.99
CA ARG A 145 -11.59 30.98 -7.17
C ARG A 145 -11.31 29.47 -7.21
N PRO A 146 -11.50 28.81 -8.35
CA PRO A 146 -11.11 27.43 -8.54
C PRO A 146 -9.63 27.19 -8.20
N ARG A 147 -9.32 25.96 -7.76
CA ARG A 147 -7.94 25.56 -7.40
C ARG A 147 -7.53 24.37 -8.23
N ASP A 148 -6.29 24.43 -8.70
CA ASP A 148 -5.65 23.33 -9.39
C ASP A 148 -4.53 22.78 -8.52
N ASN A 149 -4.58 21.48 -8.24
CA ASN A 149 -3.58 20.76 -7.47
C ASN A 149 -2.90 19.72 -8.37
N ARG A 150 -1.65 19.42 -8.04
CA ARG A 150 -0.89 18.33 -8.66
C ARG A 150 -0.26 17.48 -7.58
N ILE A 151 -0.51 16.18 -7.66
CA ILE A 151 -0.04 15.19 -6.69
C ILE A 151 0.67 14.09 -7.47
N VAL A 152 1.88 13.72 -7.07
CA VAL A 152 2.71 12.74 -7.79
C VAL A 152 3.07 11.60 -6.84
N PHE A 153 2.79 10.38 -7.29
CA PHE A 153 3.15 9.15 -6.63
C PHE A 153 4.18 8.37 -7.44
N ASN A 154 5.10 7.69 -6.78
CA ASN A 154 6.00 6.76 -7.46
C ASN A 154 5.31 5.42 -7.76
N ALA A 155 6.06 4.48 -8.35
CA ALA A 155 5.54 3.15 -8.67
C ALA A 155 5.12 2.33 -7.44
N GLN A 156 5.65 2.66 -6.26
CA GLN A 156 5.29 2.05 -4.98
C GLN A 156 4.07 2.70 -4.33
N GLY A 157 3.42 3.68 -4.98
CA GLY A 157 2.28 4.40 -4.43
C GLY A 157 2.65 5.42 -3.35
N LEU A 158 3.93 5.75 -3.17
CA LEU A 158 4.38 6.75 -2.20
C LEU A 158 4.31 8.15 -2.82
N LEU A 159 3.80 9.11 -2.06
CA LEU A 159 3.71 10.51 -2.45
C LEU A 159 5.11 11.12 -2.61
N THR A 160 5.51 11.49 -3.81
CA THR A 160 6.81 12.12 -4.08
C THR A 160 6.74 13.63 -4.21
N GLN A 161 5.58 14.16 -4.63
CA GLN A 161 5.37 15.60 -4.70
C GLN A 161 3.90 15.93 -4.45
N SER A 162 3.64 17.02 -3.74
CA SER A 162 2.33 17.66 -3.71
C SER A 162 2.46 19.16 -4.00
N ALA A 163 1.74 19.66 -4.98
CA ALA A 163 1.62 21.07 -5.33
C ALA A 163 0.16 21.48 -5.11
N ILE A 164 -0.11 22.14 -4.00
CA ILE A 164 -1.46 22.45 -3.52
C ILE A 164 -1.66 23.96 -3.49
N MET A 165 -2.74 24.43 -4.12
CA MET A 165 -3.14 25.83 -4.10
C MET A 165 -3.76 26.18 -2.76
N GLY A 166 -3.13 27.04 -1.98
CA GLY A 166 -3.65 27.54 -0.71
C GLY A 166 -4.84 28.49 -0.88
N SER A 167 -5.55 28.74 0.21
CA SER A 167 -6.68 29.71 0.24
C SER A 167 -6.27 31.13 -0.14
N ASN A 168 -5.01 31.48 0.09
CA ASN A 168 -4.42 32.77 -0.29
C ASN A 168 -3.97 32.84 -1.77
N GLY A 169 -4.28 31.83 -2.59
CA GLY A 169 -3.90 31.72 -3.99
C GLY A 169 -2.42 31.42 -4.22
N LYS A 170 -1.64 31.11 -3.19
CA LYS A 170 -0.23 30.70 -3.32
C LYS A 170 -0.12 29.19 -3.47
N LEU A 171 0.65 28.76 -4.45
CA LEU A 171 0.98 27.35 -4.64
C LEU A 171 2.01 26.93 -3.58
N VAL A 172 1.69 25.90 -2.79
CA VAL A 172 2.61 25.28 -1.83
C VAL A 172 3.07 23.97 -2.41
N VAL A 173 4.35 23.89 -2.73
CA VAL A 173 4.98 22.66 -3.24
C VAL A 173 5.72 22.00 -2.09
N ARG A 174 5.52 20.67 -1.97
CA ARG A 174 6.26 19.79 -1.06
C ARG A 174 6.83 18.64 -1.85
N ASP A 175 8.10 18.37 -1.67
CA ASP A 175 8.81 17.23 -2.26
C ASP A 175 9.19 16.26 -1.14
N TYR A 176 9.01 14.96 -1.39
CA TYR A 176 9.23 13.91 -0.40
C TYR A 176 10.30 12.94 -0.92
N THR A 177 11.24 12.56 -0.04
CA THR A 177 12.22 11.52 -0.33
C THR A 177 12.08 10.36 0.65
N TYR A 178 12.45 9.17 0.19
CA TYR A 178 12.34 7.93 0.93
C TYR A 178 13.68 7.23 1.00
N GLY A 179 13.98 6.63 2.15
CA GLY A 179 15.00 5.60 2.26
C GLY A 179 14.36 4.23 2.05
N TYR A 180 15.20 3.28 1.66
CA TYR A 180 14.83 1.89 1.52
C TYR A 180 15.81 1.03 2.32
N ASP A 181 15.30 0.05 3.05
CA ASP A 181 16.08 -1.06 3.58
C ASP A 181 15.37 -2.39 3.32
N ASN A 182 16.14 -3.49 3.33
CA ASN A 182 15.63 -4.80 2.94
C ASN A 182 14.70 -5.43 3.98
N LEU A 183 14.69 -4.93 5.21
CA LEU A 183 13.87 -5.48 6.29
C LEU A 183 12.54 -4.73 6.40
N HIS A 184 12.61 -3.39 6.40
CA HIS A 184 11.46 -2.53 6.69
C HIS A 184 10.82 -1.91 5.44
N GLY A 185 11.47 -2.02 4.27
CA GLY A 185 11.02 -1.40 3.04
C GLY A 185 11.24 0.11 3.00
N TYR A 186 10.26 0.84 2.48
CA TYR A 186 10.36 2.29 2.34
C TYR A 186 9.96 3.02 3.61
N SER A 187 10.75 4.05 3.97
CA SER A 187 10.36 5.03 4.98
C SER A 187 10.65 6.44 4.49
N ILE A 188 9.80 7.41 4.84
CA ILE A 188 10.06 8.82 4.54
C ILE A 188 11.34 9.27 5.22
N ARG A 189 12.18 10.00 4.49
CA ARG A 189 13.43 10.58 5.00
C ARG A 189 13.36 12.08 5.10
N THR A 190 12.87 12.73 4.05
CA THR A 190 12.74 14.19 4.06
C THR A 190 11.45 14.65 3.43
N MET A 191 10.96 15.80 3.87
CA MET A 191 9.97 16.62 3.19
C MET A 191 10.54 18.03 3.03
N MET A 192 10.61 18.51 1.79
CA MET A 192 11.05 19.86 1.45
C MET A 192 9.85 20.74 1.13
N ARG A 193 9.79 21.93 1.72
CA ARG A 193 8.81 22.98 1.42
C ARG A 193 9.53 24.31 1.17
N GLY A 194 9.79 24.60 -0.09
CA GLY A 194 10.63 25.73 -0.47
C GLY A 194 12.06 25.56 0.06
N LYS A 195 12.48 26.40 1.01
CA LYS A 195 13.80 26.31 1.66
C LYS A 195 13.81 25.50 2.97
N GLU A 196 12.64 25.17 3.47
CA GLU A 196 12.50 24.38 4.71
C GLU A 196 12.64 22.90 4.39
N THR A 197 13.45 22.19 5.15
CA THR A 197 13.62 20.74 5.06
C THR A 197 13.31 20.11 6.41
N VAL A 198 12.34 19.21 6.44
CA VAL A 198 12.04 18.36 7.57
C VAL A 198 12.70 17.01 7.33
N GLN A 199 13.51 16.57 8.30
CA GLN A 199 14.09 15.23 8.30
C GLN A 199 13.25 14.34 9.20
N TYR A 200 12.99 13.10 8.79
CA TYR A 200 12.22 12.12 9.52
C TYR A 200 13.08 10.94 9.98
N ALA A 201 12.89 10.53 11.21
CA ALA A 201 13.52 9.35 11.80
C ALA A 201 12.45 8.30 12.13
N PRO A 202 12.45 7.14 11.44
CA PRO A 202 11.58 6.02 11.77
C PRO A 202 12.15 5.25 12.97
N PHE A 203 11.25 4.75 13.82
CA PHE A 203 11.54 3.84 14.93
C PHE A 203 10.66 2.59 14.75
N TYR A 204 11.28 1.43 14.84
CA TYR A 204 10.64 0.13 14.72
C TYR A 204 10.60 -0.57 16.07
N ASP A 205 9.60 -1.42 16.30
CA ASP A 205 9.50 -2.27 17.47
C ASP A 205 10.35 -3.55 17.32
N GLU A 206 10.33 -4.39 18.36
CA GLU A 206 11.06 -5.69 18.36
C GLU A 206 10.56 -6.68 17.29
N SER A 207 9.40 -6.41 16.69
CA SER A 207 8.82 -7.18 15.59
C SER A 207 9.01 -6.50 14.23
N ASP A 208 9.94 -5.53 14.13
CA ASP A 208 10.26 -4.76 12.93
C ASP A 208 9.09 -3.91 12.38
N LYS A 209 8.04 -3.68 13.17
CA LYS A 209 6.91 -2.82 12.77
C LYS A 209 7.23 -1.36 13.05
N LEU A 210 6.82 -0.47 12.13
CA LEU A 210 6.99 0.98 12.28
C LEU A 210 6.18 1.48 13.49
N GLN A 211 6.85 1.71 14.61
CA GLN A 211 6.22 2.17 15.86
C GLN A 211 6.01 3.68 15.87
N SER A 212 6.99 4.43 15.39
CA SER A 212 6.86 5.89 15.31
C SER A 212 7.74 6.50 14.23
N LEU A 213 7.36 7.70 13.82
CA LEU A 213 8.11 8.55 12.90
C LEU A 213 8.19 9.96 13.52
N LYS A 214 9.39 10.53 13.64
CA LYS A 214 9.61 11.85 14.22
C LYS A 214 10.25 12.77 13.20
N GLY A 215 9.68 13.97 13.05
CA GLY A 215 10.21 15.03 12.20
C GLY A 215 11.01 16.07 12.98
N THR A 216 11.99 16.69 12.34
CA THR A 216 12.80 17.80 12.92
C THR A 216 11.98 19.07 13.16
N ASP A 217 10.78 19.17 12.62
CA ASP A 217 9.80 20.24 12.85
C ASP A 217 8.86 19.96 14.06
N ASN A 218 9.21 18.98 14.89
CA ASN A 218 8.40 18.46 15.99
C ASN A 218 7.12 17.74 15.56
N SER A 219 6.96 17.43 14.27
CA SER A 219 5.91 16.50 13.85
C SER A 219 6.22 15.09 14.34
N ALA A 220 5.19 14.37 14.77
CA ALA A 220 5.33 13.01 15.24
C ALA A 220 4.13 12.17 14.83
N TYR A 221 4.40 10.91 14.47
CA TYR A 221 3.42 9.91 14.11
C TYR A 221 3.66 8.69 15.02
N ALA A 222 2.66 8.26 15.77
CA ALA A 222 2.75 7.06 16.60
C ALA A 222 1.70 6.04 16.13
N TYR A 223 2.17 4.84 15.83
CA TYR A 223 1.38 3.76 15.24
C TYR A 223 1.04 2.72 16.30
N THR A 224 -0.19 2.23 16.30
CA THR A 224 -0.63 1.09 17.11
C THR A 224 -1.29 0.08 16.19
N TYR A 225 -0.92 -1.17 16.35
CA TYR A 225 -1.42 -2.26 15.52
C TYR A 225 -2.37 -3.14 16.33
N GLY A 226 -3.44 -3.60 15.68
CA GLY A 226 -4.33 -4.62 16.19
C GLY A 226 -3.84 -6.02 15.84
N ASP A 227 -4.75 -6.97 15.92
CA ASP A 227 -4.51 -8.35 15.53
C ASP A 227 -4.00 -8.44 14.08
N TYR A 228 -3.15 -9.40 13.81
CA TYR A 228 -2.53 -9.64 12.50
C TYR A 228 -1.65 -8.49 11.96
N GLY A 229 -1.25 -7.53 12.82
CA GLY A 229 -0.37 -6.43 12.42
C GLY A 229 -1.03 -5.36 11.54
N VAL A 230 -2.36 -5.31 11.50
CA VAL A 230 -3.10 -4.25 10.81
C VAL A 230 -3.12 -2.98 11.66
N LEU A 231 -2.91 -1.83 11.02
CA LEU A 231 -2.96 -0.53 11.72
C LEU A 231 -4.35 -0.33 12.35
N SER A 232 -4.41 -0.11 13.65
CA SER A 232 -5.63 0.16 14.41
C SER A 232 -5.75 1.61 14.86
N LYS A 233 -4.61 2.27 15.12
CA LYS A 233 -4.58 3.65 15.59
C LYS A 233 -3.33 4.38 15.10
N LEU A 234 -3.49 5.62 14.69
CA LEU A 234 -2.41 6.55 14.41
C LEU A 234 -2.63 7.83 15.18
N VAL A 235 -1.64 8.25 15.98
CA VAL A 235 -1.61 9.57 16.60
C VAL A 235 -0.67 10.45 15.78
N VAL A 236 -1.18 11.59 15.33
CA VAL A 236 -0.42 12.58 14.56
C VAL A 236 -0.32 13.83 15.41
N ALA A 237 0.91 14.30 15.69
CA ALA A 237 1.18 15.55 16.37
C ALA A 237 2.03 16.46 15.46
N ASP A 238 1.73 17.75 15.43
CA ASP A 238 2.46 18.77 14.65
C ASP A 238 3.17 19.79 15.57
N GLY A 239 3.38 19.43 16.84
CA GLY A 239 3.97 20.28 17.86
C GLY A 239 2.99 21.23 18.54
N LYS A 240 1.82 21.50 17.97
CA LYS A 240 0.77 22.38 18.53
C LYS A 240 -0.54 21.65 18.77
N THR A 241 -0.92 20.80 17.85
CA THR A 241 -2.15 20.04 17.90
C THR A 241 -1.83 18.55 17.81
N SER A 242 -2.72 17.75 18.38
CA SER A 242 -2.68 16.29 18.22
C SER A 242 -4.03 15.81 17.75
N ARG A 243 -4.00 14.86 16.83
CA ARG A 243 -5.19 14.15 16.35
C ARG A 243 -4.98 12.66 16.40
N THR A 244 -6.03 11.95 16.75
CA THR A 244 -6.05 10.50 16.80
C THR A 244 -6.93 9.98 15.70
N LEU A 245 -6.40 9.05 14.90
CA LEU A 245 -7.10 8.36 13.83
C LEU A 245 -7.28 6.91 14.23
N LEU A 246 -8.51 6.41 14.20
CA LEU A 246 -8.82 5.00 14.41
C LEU A 246 -9.12 4.34 13.07
N TYR A 247 -8.59 3.14 12.89
CA TYR A 247 -8.68 2.38 11.65
C TYR A 247 -9.43 1.05 11.86
N HIS A 248 -10.12 0.63 10.82
CA HIS A 248 -10.66 -0.72 10.69
C HIS A 248 -10.47 -1.17 9.24
N ASP A 249 -9.86 -2.34 9.03
CA ASP A 249 -9.53 -2.88 7.70
C ASP A 249 -8.80 -1.89 6.78
N GLY A 250 -7.87 -1.12 7.34
CA GLY A 250 -7.09 -0.12 6.60
C GLY A 250 -7.84 1.20 6.31
N TYR A 251 -9.09 1.33 6.72
CA TYR A 251 -9.90 2.54 6.54
C TYR A 251 -10.04 3.31 7.85
N ILE A 252 -9.97 4.65 7.76
CA ILE A 252 -10.21 5.50 8.93
C ILE A 252 -11.70 5.47 9.25
N ILE A 253 -12.05 5.04 10.45
CA ILE A 253 -13.44 5.01 10.91
C ILE A 253 -13.77 6.18 11.84
N ARG A 254 -12.75 6.77 12.48
CA ARG A 254 -12.93 7.88 13.42
C ARG A 254 -11.67 8.74 13.49
N GLU A 255 -11.86 10.04 13.63
CA GLU A 255 -10.80 11.01 13.93
C GLU A 255 -11.20 11.85 15.15
N GLU A 256 -10.26 12.11 16.04
CA GLU A 256 -10.44 12.96 17.22
C GLU A 256 -9.40 14.07 17.20
N THR A 257 -9.86 15.31 17.29
CA THR A 257 -9.00 16.50 17.28
C THR A 257 -9.63 17.61 18.10
N GLY A 258 -8.92 18.14 19.11
CA GLY A 258 -9.34 19.32 19.86
C GLY A 258 -10.74 19.20 20.50
N GLY A 259 -11.12 18.03 20.99
CA GLY A 259 -12.43 17.76 21.59
C GLY A 259 -13.56 17.48 20.59
N LYS A 260 -13.27 17.51 19.28
CA LYS A 260 -14.21 17.12 18.22
C LYS A 260 -13.93 15.68 17.79
N ALA A 261 -14.98 14.95 17.49
CA ALA A 261 -14.91 13.62 16.91
C ALA A 261 -15.58 13.61 15.53
N LEU A 262 -14.89 13.05 14.54
CA LEU A 262 -15.41 12.81 13.19
C LEU A 262 -15.57 11.30 13.00
N ARG A 263 -16.73 10.87 12.50
CA ARG A 263 -17.01 9.49 12.10
C ARG A 263 -17.03 9.38 10.59
N TYR A 264 -16.28 8.43 10.03
CA TYR A 264 -16.16 8.18 8.60
C TYR A 264 -17.04 7.01 8.20
N LEU A 265 -17.82 7.16 7.14
CA LEU A 265 -18.75 6.17 6.61
C LEU A 265 -18.36 5.84 5.17
N TYR A 266 -18.30 4.55 4.87
CA TYR A 266 -17.91 4.04 3.55
C TYR A 266 -19.02 3.19 2.97
N ASP A 267 -19.13 3.21 1.65
CA ASP A 267 -19.91 2.29 0.86
C ASP A 267 -19.00 1.34 0.08
N PHE A 268 -19.44 0.11 -0.10
CA PHE A 268 -18.70 -0.91 -0.83
C PHE A 268 -19.25 -1.03 -2.25
N ASP A 269 -18.44 -0.65 -3.23
CA ASP A 269 -18.77 -0.79 -4.65
C ASP A 269 -18.41 -2.21 -5.11
N THR A 270 -19.43 -3.02 -5.37
CA THR A 270 -19.28 -4.41 -5.83
C THR A 270 -18.66 -4.53 -7.23
N ALA A 271 -18.75 -3.48 -8.05
CA ALA A 271 -18.21 -3.49 -9.41
C ALA A 271 -16.68 -3.35 -9.40
N THR A 272 -16.14 -2.53 -8.49
CA THR A 272 -14.70 -2.28 -8.35
C THR A 272 -14.04 -3.07 -7.21
N GLY A 273 -14.84 -3.65 -6.30
CA GLY A 273 -14.35 -4.32 -5.10
C GLY A 273 -13.73 -3.37 -4.07
N LYS A 274 -14.02 -2.07 -4.17
CA LYS A 274 -13.42 -1.02 -3.33
C LYS A 274 -14.45 -0.38 -2.41
N LYS A 275 -13.98 0.15 -1.27
CA LYS A 275 -14.75 1.01 -0.38
C LYS A 275 -14.48 2.47 -0.72
N TYR A 276 -15.55 3.27 -0.82
CA TYR A 276 -15.47 4.71 -1.06
C TYR A 276 -16.11 5.46 0.09
N LEU A 277 -15.48 6.56 0.49
CA LEU A 277 -15.99 7.44 1.54
C LEU A 277 -17.27 8.12 1.04
N ILE A 278 -18.40 7.89 1.76
CA ILE A 278 -19.70 8.48 1.41
C ILE A 278 -20.13 9.59 2.36
N ALA A 279 -19.65 9.56 3.62
CA ALA A 279 -19.95 10.64 4.56
C ALA A 279 -18.90 10.76 5.67
N ILE A 280 -18.77 11.99 6.20
CA ILE A 280 -18.09 12.31 7.43
C ILE A 280 -19.09 13.01 8.33
N ARG A 281 -19.29 12.50 9.54
CA ARG A 281 -20.18 13.09 10.56
C ARG A 281 -19.35 13.69 11.70
N GLU A 282 -19.57 14.97 11.97
CA GLU A 282 -19.07 15.59 13.20
C GLU A 282 -20.01 15.23 14.35
N MET A 283 -19.44 14.66 15.42
CA MET A 283 -20.17 14.15 16.55
C MET A 283 -19.97 15.08 17.77
N ALA A 284 -21.06 15.46 18.43
CA ALA A 284 -21.04 16.07 19.76
C ALA A 284 -22.09 15.39 20.62
N ASP A 285 -21.71 15.01 21.86
CA ASP A 285 -22.55 14.33 22.82
C ASP A 285 -23.29 13.09 22.26
N GLY A 286 -22.61 12.36 21.38
CA GLY A 286 -23.13 11.16 20.73
C GLY A 286 -24.09 11.43 19.56
N GLN A 287 -24.41 12.69 19.24
CA GLN A 287 -25.28 13.07 18.15
C GLN A 287 -24.49 13.66 16.97
N THR A 288 -25.00 13.52 15.76
CA THR A 288 -24.46 14.19 14.56
C THR A 288 -24.86 15.65 14.57
N VAL A 289 -23.89 16.55 14.59
CA VAL A 289 -24.13 18.02 14.54
C VAL A 289 -23.92 18.57 13.14
N HIS A 290 -23.00 17.99 12.37
CA HIS A 290 -22.76 18.31 10.97
C HIS A 290 -22.48 17.05 10.18
N GLU A 291 -22.93 17.02 8.93
CA GLU A 291 -22.66 15.92 8.02
C GLU A 291 -22.11 16.46 6.70
N ARG A 292 -21.01 15.85 6.26
CA ARG A 292 -20.44 16.07 4.93
C ARG A 292 -20.61 14.80 4.12
N THR A 293 -21.25 14.90 2.95
CA THR A 293 -21.50 13.78 2.05
C THR A 293 -20.67 13.87 0.78
N PHE A 294 -20.42 12.74 0.16
CA PHE A 294 -19.59 12.59 -1.04
C PHE A 294 -20.32 11.74 -2.07
N ASP A 295 -20.70 12.38 -3.18
CA ASP A 295 -21.15 11.70 -4.39
C ASP A 295 -19.97 11.55 -5.34
N TYR A 296 -19.69 10.35 -5.86
CA TYR A 296 -18.51 10.10 -6.65
C TYR A 296 -18.79 9.42 -7.99
N LYS A 297 -17.83 9.59 -8.93
CA LYS A 297 -17.70 8.80 -10.14
C LYS A 297 -16.30 8.20 -10.19
N VAL A 298 -16.23 6.98 -10.69
CA VAL A 298 -14.96 6.25 -10.86
C VAL A 298 -14.70 5.91 -12.32
N ASP A 299 -13.43 5.70 -12.66
CA ASP A 299 -13.03 5.13 -13.94
C ASP A 299 -13.08 3.59 -13.91
N THR A 300 -12.71 2.96 -15.02
CA THR A 300 -12.68 1.50 -15.17
C THR A 300 -11.70 0.77 -14.22
N ARG A 301 -10.78 1.51 -13.61
CA ARG A 301 -9.84 1.00 -12.59
C ARG A 301 -10.31 1.28 -11.15
N GLY A 302 -11.51 1.83 -10.99
CA GLY A 302 -12.05 2.22 -9.70
C GLY A 302 -11.33 3.42 -9.06
N ARG A 303 -10.76 4.35 -9.87
CA ARG A 303 -10.16 5.58 -9.37
C ARG A 303 -11.19 6.71 -9.44
N LEU A 304 -11.24 7.53 -8.40
CA LEU A 304 -12.20 8.65 -8.31
C LEU A 304 -11.90 9.71 -9.37
N THR A 305 -12.79 9.89 -10.33
CA THR A 305 -12.66 10.93 -11.39
C THR A 305 -13.43 12.20 -11.08
N ARG A 306 -14.49 12.10 -10.29
CA ARG A 306 -15.29 13.25 -9.84
C ARG A 306 -15.82 12.96 -8.45
N VAL A 307 -15.80 13.97 -7.58
CA VAL A 307 -16.43 13.93 -6.25
C VAL A 307 -17.19 15.23 -6.05
N VAL A 308 -18.48 15.14 -5.74
CA VAL A 308 -19.28 16.28 -5.29
C VAL A 308 -19.37 16.22 -3.77
N VAL A 309 -18.93 17.28 -3.12
CA VAL A 309 -18.93 17.39 -1.66
C VAL A 309 -20.09 18.30 -1.25
N SER A 310 -20.95 17.81 -0.36
CA SER A 310 -22.04 18.59 0.23
C SER A 310 -21.86 18.67 1.75
N GLN A 311 -22.26 19.78 2.35
CA GLN A 311 -22.29 20.00 3.79
C GLN A 311 -23.73 20.25 4.21
N ASP A 312 -24.25 19.43 5.12
CA ASP A 312 -25.63 19.50 5.63
C ASP A 312 -26.66 19.60 4.47
N GLY A 313 -26.46 18.74 3.44
CA GLY A 313 -27.32 18.67 2.26
C GLY A 313 -27.09 19.78 1.21
N LYS A 314 -26.20 20.74 1.44
CA LYS A 314 -25.92 21.84 0.49
C LYS A 314 -24.61 21.57 -0.25
N PRO A 315 -24.57 21.56 -1.60
CA PRO A 315 -23.33 21.44 -2.35
C PRO A 315 -22.32 22.52 -1.95
N GLN A 316 -21.07 22.10 -1.73
CA GLN A 316 -19.96 22.98 -1.34
C GLN A 316 -18.93 23.09 -2.45
N MET A 317 -18.53 21.95 -3.02
CA MET A 317 -17.50 21.92 -4.07
C MET A 317 -17.63 20.67 -4.93
N THR A 318 -17.06 20.75 -6.12
CA THR A 318 -16.80 19.61 -7.01
C THR A 318 -15.31 19.48 -7.20
N ILE A 319 -14.80 18.26 -7.03
CA ILE A 319 -13.42 17.88 -7.29
C ILE A 319 -13.41 16.99 -8.53
N THR A 320 -12.65 17.37 -9.54
CA THR A 320 -12.44 16.58 -10.75
C THR A 320 -10.98 16.13 -10.79
N ARG A 321 -10.74 14.86 -11.09
CA ARG A 321 -9.39 14.27 -11.16
C ARG A 321 -9.09 13.68 -12.52
N SER A 322 -7.85 13.85 -12.95
CA SER A 322 -7.26 13.13 -14.08
C SER A 322 -5.96 12.46 -13.65
N TYR A 323 -5.70 11.29 -14.23
CA TYR A 323 -4.57 10.41 -13.89
C TYR A 323 -3.67 10.26 -15.11
N GLN A 324 -2.34 10.47 -14.92
CA GLN A 324 -1.31 10.40 -15.95
C GLN A 324 -0.15 9.52 -15.52
#